data_86455e7f21e3bc7b1df9bd9219f49a65
#
_entry.id   86455e7f21e3bc7b1df9bd9219f49a65
#
_cell.length_a   1.000
_cell.length_b   1.000
_cell.length_c   1.000
_cell.angle_alpha   90.00
_cell.angle_beta   90.00
_cell.angle_gamma   90.00
#
_symmetry.space_group_name_H-M   'P 1'
#
loop_
_entity.id
_entity.type
_entity.pdbx_description
1 polymer ?
#
loop_
_entity_poly.entity_id
_entity_poly.type
_entity_poly.pdbx_seq_one_letter_code
_entity_poly.pdbx_strand_id
1 'polypeptide(L)'
;MANLFRRFLLSLSLTALLPLAGYAGALADLGASGAPPAAPEVSAPDRAAASGHYLKLEELDLRAVPAAPAAGSREDKEDFRVLYDWQARRTAAQCSAAKAEMSHDYETFFGKMQLFGGPTPPAAKEFFKNVAGDSVAAHKYLKGVYKRERPFARDAGIKPCLPRVAGLSYPSGHSAMARLFALILADLLPARRAELMAKADESALFRVLGGVHHPTDTAAGKALADALYKELKSKPAFRSDLKAVRALLN
;
A
#
# COMPACT_ATOMS: atom_id res chain seq x y z
N MET A 1 -49.88 0.57 41.96
CA MET A 1 -49.24 1.67 41.26
C MET A 1 -48.05 1.06 40.53
N ALA A 2 -48.18 0.86 39.19
CA ALA A 2 -47.31 0.00 38.42
C ALA A 2 -46.18 0.81 37.78
N ASN A 3 -44.90 0.42 38.00
CA ASN A 3 -43.75 0.97 37.37
C ASN A 3 -43.51 0.30 36.01
N LEU A 4 -43.59 1.06 34.92
CA LEU A 4 -43.37 0.64 33.57
C LEU A 4 -41.85 0.82 33.20
N PHE A 5 -41.10 -0.26 33.27
CA PHE A 5 -39.71 -0.29 32.74
C PHE A 5 -39.76 -0.46 31.22
N ARG A 6 -39.49 0.62 30.49
CA ARG A 6 -39.24 0.61 29.05
C ARG A 6 -37.83 0.07 28.79
N ARG A 7 -37.74 -1.18 28.30
CA ARG A 7 -36.51 -1.76 27.76
C ARG A 7 -36.23 -1.16 26.39
N PHE A 8 -35.16 -0.35 26.29
CA PHE A 8 -34.54 0.01 25.02
C PHE A 8 -33.73 -1.17 24.53
N LEU A 9 -34.19 -1.83 23.49
CA LEU A 9 -33.41 -2.80 22.72
C LEU A 9 -32.47 -1.99 21.80
N LEU A 10 -31.19 -1.90 22.17
CA LEU A 10 -30.12 -1.51 21.25
C LEU A 10 -29.94 -2.68 20.26
N SER A 11 -30.35 -2.50 19.03
CA SER A 11 -29.99 -3.38 17.92
C SER A 11 -28.51 -3.14 17.59
N LEU A 12 -27.63 -4.02 18.09
CA LEU A 12 -26.27 -4.14 17.58
C LEU A 12 -26.35 -4.66 16.16
N SER A 13 -26.14 -3.78 15.20
CA SER A 13 -25.89 -4.18 13.82
C SER A 13 -24.48 -4.79 13.76
N LEU A 14 -24.44 -6.12 13.85
CA LEU A 14 -23.23 -6.91 13.63
C LEU A 14 -22.89 -6.83 12.14
N THR A 15 -22.06 -5.86 11.76
CA THR A 15 -21.43 -5.84 10.43
C THR A 15 -20.51 -7.05 10.36
N ALA A 16 -20.93 -8.06 9.63
CA ALA A 16 -20.15 -9.26 9.37
C ALA A 16 -18.85 -8.87 8.63
N LEU A 17 -17.76 -8.77 9.35
CA LEU A 17 -16.42 -8.84 8.82
C LEU A 17 -16.23 -10.26 8.27
N LEU A 18 -16.39 -10.42 6.96
CA LEU A 18 -16.00 -11.65 6.29
C LEU A 18 -14.48 -11.84 6.46
N PRO A 19 -14.02 -13.03 6.86
CA PRO A 19 -12.62 -13.27 7.13
C PRO A 19 -11.78 -13.12 5.84
N LEU A 20 -10.79 -12.25 5.87
CA LEU A 20 -9.73 -12.06 4.87
C LEU A 20 -8.80 -13.30 4.72
N ALA A 21 -9.14 -14.42 5.36
CA ALA A 21 -8.27 -15.60 5.49
C ALA A 21 -7.94 -16.31 4.16
N GLY A 22 -8.64 -16.02 3.07
CA GLY A 22 -8.44 -16.72 1.80
C GLY A 22 -7.35 -16.13 0.88
N TYR A 23 -6.87 -14.91 1.13
CA TYR A 23 -5.96 -14.23 0.20
C TYR A 23 -4.47 -14.44 0.50
N ALA A 24 -4.12 -14.68 1.76
CA ALA A 24 -2.73 -14.97 2.15
C ALA A 24 -2.24 -16.32 1.59
N GLY A 25 -3.12 -17.32 1.46
CA GLY A 25 -2.77 -18.66 0.97
C GLY A 25 -2.49 -18.71 -0.53
N ALA A 26 -3.14 -17.87 -1.34
CA ALA A 26 -2.99 -17.91 -2.80
C ALA A 26 -1.64 -17.34 -3.31
N LEU A 27 -0.95 -16.54 -2.50
CA LEU A 27 0.37 -16.00 -2.85
C LEU A 27 1.53 -16.81 -2.23
N ALA A 28 1.26 -17.65 -1.23
CA ALA A 28 2.31 -18.46 -0.57
C ALA A 28 2.69 -19.70 -1.35
N ASP A 29 1.85 -20.18 -2.27
CA ASP A 29 2.04 -21.47 -2.99
C ASP A 29 2.69 -21.31 -4.38
N LEU A 30 3.15 -20.10 -4.73
CA LEU A 30 3.98 -19.88 -5.91
C LEU A 30 5.41 -20.31 -5.57
N GLY A 31 5.64 -21.62 -5.56
CA GLY A 31 6.95 -22.22 -5.32
C GLY A 31 8.04 -21.52 -6.12
N ALA A 32 9.01 -20.97 -5.39
CA ALA A 32 10.20 -20.33 -5.92
C ALA A 32 11.07 -21.38 -6.68
N SER A 33 10.79 -21.55 -7.96
CA SER A 33 11.63 -22.31 -8.88
C SER A 33 12.19 -21.35 -9.92
N GLY A 34 13.36 -20.82 -9.63
CA GLY A 34 14.14 -19.95 -10.49
C GLY A 34 14.51 -18.65 -9.78
N ALA A 35 15.78 -18.28 -9.81
CA ALA A 35 16.20 -16.95 -9.37
C ALA A 35 15.42 -15.88 -10.16
N PRO A 36 14.90 -14.84 -9.51
CA PRO A 36 14.20 -13.79 -10.23
C PRO A 36 15.13 -13.19 -11.30
N PRO A 37 14.61 -12.86 -12.51
CA PRO A 37 15.42 -12.18 -13.51
C PRO A 37 16.01 -10.92 -12.87
N ALA A 38 17.31 -10.70 -13.08
CA ALA A 38 18.00 -9.52 -12.59
C ALA A 38 17.24 -8.28 -13.05
N ALA A 39 17.04 -7.32 -12.11
CA ALA A 39 16.47 -6.04 -12.46
C ALA A 39 17.28 -5.43 -13.61
N PRO A 40 16.64 -4.84 -14.64
CA PRO A 40 17.38 -4.22 -15.74
C PRO A 40 18.36 -3.19 -15.19
N GLU A 41 19.61 -3.25 -15.65
CA GLU A 41 20.61 -2.21 -15.33
C GLU A 41 20.13 -0.87 -15.88
N VAL A 42 19.84 0.04 -14.96
CA VAL A 42 19.44 1.42 -15.29
C VAL A 42 20.66 2.31 -15.10
N SER A 43 20.85 3.23 -16.03
CA SER A 43 21.98 4.15 -16.02
C SER A 43 22.06 4.94 -14.69
N ALA A 44 23.23 4.94 -14.08
CA ALA A 44 23.52 5.58 -12.79
C ALA A 44 23.10 7.07 -12.66
N PRO A 45 23.12 7.89 -13.74
CA PRO A 45 22.71 9.28 -13.66
C PRO A 45 21.26 9.53 -13.24
N ASP A 46 20.32 8.70 -13.70
CA ASP A 46 18.89 8.88 -13.42
C ASP A 46 18.55 8.55 -11.96
N ARG A 47 19.32 7.66 -11.36
CA ARG A 47 19.15 7.26 -9.97
C ARG A 47 19.68 8.29 -8.99
N ALA A 48 20.81 8.91 -9.31
CA ALA A 48 21.44 9.93 -8.47
C ALA A 48 20.61 11.23 -8.40
N ALA A 49 19.83 11.53 -9.47
CA ALA A 49 18.97 12.70 -9.51
C ALA A 49 17.66 12.55 -8.69
N ALA A 50 17.28 11.33 -8.34
CA ALA A 50 16.06 11.06 -7.58
C ALA A 50 16.34 11.04 -6.07
N SER A 51 15.89 12.08 -5.36
CA SER A 51 15.99 12.19 -3.91
C SER A 51 14.62 12.44 -3.29
N GLY A 52 14.40 11.85 -2.12
CA GLY A 52 13.29 12.16 -1.24
C GLY A 52 13.69 13.22 -0.21
N HIS A 53 13.03 13.17 0.96
CA HIS A 53 13.39 14.07 2.07
C HIS A 53 14.52 13.49 2.94
N TYR A 54 14.43 12.22 3.31
CA TYR A 54 15.43 11.53 4.15
C TYR A 54 16.40 10.67 3.35
N LEU A 55 15.99 10.21 2.17
CA LEU A 55 16.71 9.22 1.37
C LEU A 55 17.18 9.77 0.03
N LYS A 56 18.41 9.44 -0.32
CA LYS A 56 18.87 9.48 -1.70
C LYS A 56 18.63 8.10 -2.31
N LEU A 57 18.10 8.06 -3.51
CA LEU A 57 17.72 6.81 -4.15
C LEU A 57 18.91 5.89 -4.40
N GLU A 58 20.09 6.46 -4.63
CA GLU A 58 21.36 5.73 -4.81
C GLU A 58 21.77 4.89 -3.59
N GLU A 59 21.34 5.28 -2.38
CA GLU A 59 21.61 4.59 -1.12
C GLU A 59 20.66 3.41 -0.87
N LEU A 60 19.54 3.32 -1.61
CA LEU A 60 18.50 2.33 -1.37
C LEU A 60 18.83 1.00 -2.04
N ASP A 61 18.81 -0.09 -1.29
CA ASP A 61 18.92 -1.44 -1.84
C ASP A 61 17.58 -1.88 -2.48
N LEU A 62 17.49 -1.76 -3.79
CA LEU A 62 16.30 -2.13 -4.56
C LEU A 62 16.24 -3.61 -4.96
N ARG A 63 17.28 -4.41 -4.65
CA ARG A 63 17.32 -5.86 -5.00
C ARG A 63 16.23 -6.66 -4.30
N ALA A 64 15.74 -6.17 -3.15
CA ALA A 64 14.61 -6.77 -2.43
C ALA A 64 13.26 -6.55 -3.12
N VAL A 65 13.17 -5.63 -4.09
CA VAL A 65 11.94 -5.40 -4.87
C VAL A 65 11.93 -6.37 -6.05
N PRO A 66 10.96 -7.29 -6.15
CA PRO A 66 10.88 -8.22 -7.27
C PRO A 66 10.87 -7.48 -8.61
N ALA A 67 11.32 -8.12 -9.69
CA ALA A 67 11.13 -7.59 -11.03
C ALA A 67 9.66 -7.67 -11.46
N ALA A 68 9.22 -6.77 -12.35
CA ALA A 68 7.90 -6.89 -12.93
C ALA A 68 7.81 -8.18 -13.78
N PRO A 69 6.72 -8.96 -13.67
CA PRO A 69 6.53 -10.13 -14.52
C PRO A 69 6.62 -9.78 -16.00
N ALA A 70 7.33 -10.61 -16.76
CA ALA A 70 7.36 -10.47 -18.22
C ALA A 70 5.95 -10.65 -18.82
N ALA A 71 5.61 -9.84 -19.82
CA ALA A 71 4.32 -9.96 -20.49
C ALA A 71 4.10 -11.37 -21.04
N GLY A 72 2.94 -11.98 -20.73
CA GLY A 72 2.58 -13.33 -21.12
C GLY A 72 3.22 -14.46 -20.29
N SER A 73 4.06 -14.13 -19.28
CA SER A 73 4.57 -15.12 -18.31
C SER A 73 3.43 -15.77 -17.50
N ARG A 74 3.75 -16.81 -16.76
CA ARG A 74 2.78 -17.48 -15.87
C ARG A 74 2.25 -16.50 -14.82
N GLU A 75 3.12 -15.72 -14.21
CA GLU A 75 2.80 -14.73 -13.19
C GLU A 75 1.94 -13.60 -13.75
N ASP A 76 2.23 -13.15 -14.97
CA ASP A 76 1.45 -12.11 -15.64
C ASP A 76 0.04 -12.60 -15.99
N LYS A 77 -0.09 -13.85 -16.45
CA LYS A 77 -1.41 -14.49 -16.69
C LYS A 77 -2.19 -14.66 -15.38
N GLU A 78 -1.52 -15.02 -14.30
CA GLU A 78 -2.15 -15.14 -12.98
C GLU A 78 -2.64 -13.77 -12.46
N ASP A 79 -1.89 -12.70 -12.67
CA ASP A 79 -2.32 -11.34 -12.38
C ASP A 79 -3.68 -11.03 -13.05
N PHE A 80 -3.83 -11.34 -14.33
CA PHE A 80 -5.09 -11.12 -15.04
C PHE A 80 -6.21 -12.05 -14.53
N ARG A 81 -5.91 -13.32 -14.25
CA ARG A 81 -6.89 -14.24 -13.66
C ARG A 81 -7.48 -13.68 -12.36
N VAL A 82 -6.63 -13.16 -11.47
CA VAL A 82 -7.06 -12.56 -10.20
C VAL A 82 -7.85 -11.27 -10.43
N LEU A 83 -7.46 -10.46 -11.42
CA LEU A 83 -8.20 -9.23 -11.76
C LEU A 83 -9.62 -9.53 -12.28
N TYR A 84 -9.77 -10.55 -13.14
CA TYR A 84 -11.09 -10.99 -13.63
C TYR A 84 -11.94 -11.57 -12.51
N ASP A 85 -11.36 -12.37 -11.63
CA ASP A 85 -12.05 -12.91 -10.45
C ASP A 85 -12.59 -11.78 -9.57
N TRP A 86 -11.77 -10.77 -9.26
CA TRP A 86 -12.24 -9.60 -8.51
C TRP A 86 -13.30 -8.82 -9.26
N GLN A 87 -13.14 -8.62 -10.55
CA GLN A 87 -14.12 -7.91 -11.37
C GLN A 87 -15.49 -8.59 -11.33
N ALA A 88 -15.53 -9.91 -11.33
CA ALA A 88 -16.77 -10.69 -11.28
C ALA A 88 -17.47 -10.63 -9.92
N ARG A 89 -16.73 -10.62 -8.81
CA ARG A 89 -17.28 -10.78 -7.44
C ARG A 89 -17.28 -9.52 -6.58
N ARG A 90 -16.54 -8.46 -6.96
CA ARG A 90 -16.49 -7.21 -6.17
C ARG A 90 -17.88 -6.57 -6.11
N THR A 91 -18.21 -6.02 -4.95
CA THR A 91 -19.48 -5.32 -4.71
C THR A 91 -19.36 -3.81 -4.96
N ALA A 92 -20.51 -3.13 -5.13
CA ALA A 92 -20.55 -1.67 -5.19
C ALA A 92 -20.00 -1.02 -3.91
N ALA A 93 -20.24 -1.61 -2.75
CA ALA A 93 -19.72 -1.14 -1.47
C ALA A 93 -18.19 -1.20 -1.42
N GLN A 94 -17.57 -2.29 -1.88
CA GLN A 94 -16.11 -2.41 -1.98
C GLN A 94 -15.51 -1.38 -2.94
N CYS A 95 -16.15 -1.16 -4.09
CA CYS A 95 -15.71 -0.13 -5.02
C CYS A 95 -15.84 1.29 -4.42
N SER A 96 -16.88 1.55 -3.64
CA SER A 96 -17.06 2.82 -2.93
C SER A 96 -15.99 3.04 -1.87
N ALA A 97 -15.66 2.01 -1.07
CA ALA A 97 -14.59 2.05 -0.09
C ALA A 97 -13.23 2.31 -0.77
N ALA A 98 -12.94 1.61 -1.87
CA ALA A 98 -11.72 1.82 -2.64
C ALA A 98 -11.63 3.24 -3.25
N LYS A 99 -12.75 3.84 -3.65
CA LYS A 99 -12.81 5.23 -4.12
C LYS A 99 -12.53 6.24 -3.00
N ALA A 100 -12.95 5.96 -1.78
CA ALA A 100 -12.66 6.82 -0.63
C ALA A 100 -11.15 6.89 -0.30
N GLU A 101 -10.36 5.95 -0.81
CA GLU A 101 -8.89 5.90 -0.64
C GLU A 101 -8.15 6.25 -1.94
N MET A 102 -8.64 7.19 -2.73
CA MET A 102 -7.95 7.61 -3.96
C MET A 102 -6.68 8.42 -3.72
N SER A 103 -6.64 9.23 -2.68
CA SER A 103 -5.43 9.90 -2.22
C SER A 103 -4.51 8.91 -1.52
N HIS A 104 -3.21 9.17 -1.53
CA HIS A 104 -2.20 8.32 -0.91
C HIS A 104 -1.39 9.12 0.11
N ASP A 105 -2.11 9.71 1.05
CA ASP A 105 -1.60 10.45 2.19
C ASP A 105 -2.00 9.78 3.52
N TYR A 106 -1.42 10.27 4.62
CA TYR A 106 -1.66 9.73 5.95
C TYR A 106 -3.13 9.80 6.35
N GLU A 107 -3.79 10.93 6.10
CA GLU A 107 -5.19 11.14 6.51
C GLU A 107 -6.13 10.16 5.80
N THR A 108 -5.88 9.90 4.52
CA THR A 108 -6.66 8.94 3.74
C THR A 108 -6.56 7.53 4.29
N PHE A 109 -5.35 7.08 4.64
CA PHE A 109 -5.15 5.69 5.09
C PHE A 109 -5.46 5.50 6.57
N PHE A 110 -5.01 6.40 7.43
CA PHE A 110 -4.99 6.20 8.88
C PHE A 110 -5.70 7.29 9.69
N GLY A 111 -6.11 8.41 9.08
CA GLY A 111 -6.73 9.52 9.79
C GLY A 111 -7.99 9.12 10.58
N LYS A 112 -8.82 8.23 10.01
CA LYS A 112 -10.03 7.71 10.68
C LYS A 112 -9.74 6.87 11.92
N MET A 113 -8.52 6.34 12.07
CA MET A 113 -8.13 5.55 13.24
C MET A 113 -7.81 6.40 14.46
N GLN A 114 -7.74 7.72 14.29
CA GLN A 114 -7.52 8.73 15.35
C GLN A 114 -6.34 8.36 16.27
N LEU A 115 -5.21 7.96 15.68
CA LEU A 115 -4.05 7.40 16.40
C LEU A 115 -3.41 8.41 17.37
N PHE A 116 -3.71 9.70 17.22
CA PHE A 116 -3.24 10.79 18.10
C PHE A 116 -4.30 11.24 19.14
N GLY A 117 -5.32 10.45 19.37
CA GLY A 117 -6.40 10.80 20.32
C GLY A 117 -7.37 11.88 19.80
N GLY A 118 -7.21 12.32 18.54
CA GLY A 118 -8.01 13.36 17.89
C GLY A 118 -7.49 13.67 16.50
N PRO A 119 -7.63 14.91 16.01
CA PRO A 119 -7.07 15.34 14.73
C PRO A 119 -5.56 15.17 14.70
N THR A 120 -5.02 14.73 13.57
CA THR A 120 -3.58 14.53 13.40
C THR A 120 -2.82 15.85 13.62
N PRO A 121 -1.85 15.90 14.55
CA PRO A 121 -1.06 17.10 14.81
C PRO A 121 -0.31 17.58 13.57
N PRO A 122 -0.12 18.91 13.36
CA PRO A 122 0.58 19.45 12.20
C PRO A 122 1.99 18.88 12.00
N ALA A 123 2.74 18.66 13.08
CA ALA A 123 4.08 18.08 13.01
C ALA A 123 4.05 16.62 12.53
N ALA A 124 3.05 15.83 12.94
CA ALA A 124 2.88 14.47 12.42
C ALA A 124 2.49 14.46 10.93
N LYS A 125 1.62 15.39 10.50
CA LYS A 125 1.28 15.54 9.07
C LYS A 125 2.51 15.85 8.22
N GLU A 126 3.35 16.78 8.67
CA GLU A 126 4.58 17.14 7.95
C GLU A 126 5.57 15.97 7.90
N PHE A 127 5.75 15.25 9.02
CA PHE A 127 6.56 14.04 9.05
C PHE A 127 6.10 13.00 8.02
N PHE A 128 4.82 12.64 8.00
CA PHE A 128 4.31 11.68 7.02
C PHE A 128 4.37 12.18 5.59
N LYS A 129 4.24 13.48 5.35
CA LYS A 129 4.45 14.11 4.04
C LYS A 129 5.90 13.96 3.58
N ASN A 130 6.87 14.15 4.47
CA ASN A 130 8.30 13.97 4.17
C ASN A 130 8.61 12.52 3.82
N VAL A 131 8.11 11.56 4.60
CA VAL A 131 8.20 10.12 4.32
C VAL A 131 7.52 9.77 2.99
N ALA A 132 6.40 10.41 2.68
CA ALA A 132 5.73 10.23 1.39
C ALA A 132 6.62 10.67 0.23
N GLY A 133 7.39 11.74 0.38
CA GLY A 133 8.37 12.19 -0.60
C GLY A 133 9.37 11.11 -0.98
N ASP A 134 9.95 10.41 0.01
CA ASP A 134 10.87 9.29 -0.22
C ASP A 134 10.22 8.15 -1.01
N SER A 135 8.99 7.77 -0.63
CA SER A 135 8.24 6.73 -1.34
C SER A 135 7.90 7.14 -2.78
N VAL A 136 7.54 8.41 -3.00
CA VAL A 136 7.23 8.95 -4.34
C VAL A 136 8.48 8.92 -5.23
N ALA A 137 9.63 9.35 -4.74
CA ALA A 137 10.88 9.30 -5.48
C ALA A 137 11.21 7.87 -5.93
N ALA A 138 11.15 6.91 -5.00
CA ALA A 138 11.50 5.53 -5.26
C ALA A 138 10.54 4.84 -6.24
N HIS A 139 9.21 4.93 -6.02
CA HIS A 139 8.29 4.24 -6.92
C HIS A 139 8.19 4.89 -8.31
N LYS A 140 8.37 6.21 -8.43
CA LYS A 140 8.43 6.87 -9.74
C LYS A 140 9.65 6.43 -10.55
N TYR A 141 10.81 6.34 -9.90
CA TYR A 141 12.02 5.80 -10.51
C TYR A 141 11.78 4.38 -11.06
N LEU A 142 11.30 3.46 -10.21
CA LEU A 142 11.02 2.09 -10.61
C LEU A 142 9.95 1.99 -11.72
N LYS A 143 8.97 2.88 -11.73
CA LYS A 143 8.00 2.97 -12.84
C LYS A 143 8.70 3.30 -14.17
N GLY A 144 9.66 4.19 -14.15
CA GLY A 144 10.49 4.52 -15.32
C GLY A 144 11.33 3.35 -15.79
N VAL A 145 11.83 2.51 -14.85
CA VAL A 145 12.60 1.30 -15.15
C VAL A 145 11.73 0.24 -15.81
N TYR A 146 10.65 -0.16 -15.15
CA TYR A 146 9.84 -1.32 -15.58
C TYR A 146 8.84 -1.00 -16.68
N LYS A 147 8.40 0.24 -16.81
CA LYS A 147 7.46 0.75 -17.84
C LYS A 147 6.21 -0.11 -18.03
N ARG A 148 5.79 -0.84 -16.98
CA ARG A 148 4.61 -1.71 -17.04
C ARG A 148 3.33 -0.89 -17.14
N GLU A 149 2.53 -1.15 -18.15
CA GLU A 149 1.22 -0.52 -18.33
C GLU A 149 0.20 -1.04 -17.32
N ARG A 150 -0.86 -0.27 -17.12
CA ARG A 150 -1.95 -0.65 -16.20
C ARG A 150 -2.83 -1.74 -16.78
N PRO A 151 -3.50 -2.55 -15.91
CA PRO A 151 -4.34 -3.67 -16.36
C PRO A 151 -5.33 -3.27 -17.47
N PHE A 152 -6.06 -2.18 -17.27
CA PHE A 152 -7.09 -1.70 -18.20
C PHE A 152 -6.53 -1.11 -19.51
N ALA A 153 -5.24 -0.82 -19.59
CA ALA A 153 -4.55 -0.40 -20.81
C ALA A 153 -4.05 -1.62 -21.58
N ARG A 154 -3.69 -2.70 -20.89
CA ARG A 154 -3.18 -3.95 -21.46
C ARG A 154 -4.30 -4.88 -21.94
N ASP A 155 -5.45 -4.84 -21.27
CA ASP A 155 -6.59 -5.69 -21.59
C ASP A 155 -7.89 -4.89 -21.49
N ALA A 156 -8.56 -4.71 -22.62
CA ALA A 156 -9.83 -3.98 -22.72
C ALA A 156 -11.00 -4.67 -22.00
N GLY A 157 -10.87 -5.97 -21.65
CA GLY A 157 -11.83 -6.71 -20.81
C GLY A 157 -11.81 -6.28 -19.36
N ILE A 158 -10.72 -5.72 -18.87
CA ILE A 158 -10.64 -5.18 -17.52
C ILE A 158 -11.40 -3.85 -17.45
N LYS A 159 -12.46 -3.85 -16.63
CA LYS A 159 -13.35 -2.69 -16.41
C LYS A 159 -13.13 -2.15 -14.98
N PRO A 160 -12.25 -1.17 -14.76
CA PRO A 160 -12.01 -0.63 -13.43
C PRO A 160 -13.28 -0.04 -12.83
N CYS A 161 -13.51 -0.25 -11.52
CA CYS A 161 -14.51 0.51 -10.78
C CYS A 161 -13.92 1.76 -10.11
N LEU A 162 -12.60 1.91 -10.15
CA LEU A 162 -11.92 3.15 -9.82
C LEU A 162 -11.70 4.01 -11.08
N PRO A 163 -11.53 5.32 -10.93
CA PRO A 163 -11.11 6.19 -12.04
C PRO A 163 -9.82 5.65 -12.69
N ARG A 164 -9.76 5.73 -14.01
CA ARG A 164 -8.54 5.38 -14.75
C ARG A 164 -7.46 6.42 -14.43
N VAL A 165 -6.47 6.00 -13.65
CA VAL A 165 -5.33 6.85 -13.28
C VAL A 165 -4.26 6.81 -14.36
N ALA A 166 -3.68 7.96 -14.65
CA ALA A 166 -2.58 8.08 -15.59
C ALA A 166 -1.29 7.41 -15.07
N GLY A 167 -0.35 7.19 -15.98
CA GLY A 167 0.99 6.68 -15.67
C GLY A 167 1.06 5.16 -15.51
N LEU A 168 2.28 4.70 -15.23
CA LEU A 168 2.68 3.30 -15.23
C LEU A 168 2.22 2.56 -13.97
N SER A 169 2.16 1.23 -14.08
CA SER A 169 1.57 0.36 -13.06
C SER A 169 2.56 -0.07 -11.99
N TYR A 170 3.75 -0.52 -12.37
CA TYR A 170 4.69 -1.23 -11.50
C TYR A 170 5.84 -0.35 -10.99
N PRO A 171 6.14 -0.39 -9.67
CA PRO A 171 5.34 -0.94 -8.58
C PRO A 171 4.17 -0.04 -8.21
N SER A 172 3.22 -0.54 -7.39
CA SER A 172 2.12 0.27 -6.86
C SER A 172 2.60 1.25 -5.80
N GLY A 173 2.61 2.56 -6.14
CA GLY A 173 2.96 3.61 -5.18
C GLY A 173 1.97 3.70 -4.02
N HIS A 174 0.68 3.43 -4.27
CA HIS A 174 -0.36 3.42 -3.25
C HIS A 174 -0.10 2.32 -2.19
N SER A 175 0.23 1.10 -2.63
CA SER A 175 0.57 0.00 -1.74
C SER A 175 1.88 0.25 -0.98
N ALA A 176 2.87 0.86 -1.65
CA ALA A 176 4.13 1.24 -1.00
C ALA A 176 3.89 2.26 0.12
N MET A 177 3.09 3.29 -0.14
CA MET A 177 2.79 4.33 0.82
C MET A 177 2.03 3.80 2.04
N ALA A 178 0.94 3.07 1.82
CA ALA A 178 0.15 2.51 2.91
C ALA A 178 0.98 1.57 3.79
N ARG A 179 1.80 0.69 3.18
CA ARG A 179 2.68 -0.22 3.90
C ARG A 179 3.76 0.52 4.67
N LEU A 180 4.39 1.54 4.09
CA LEU A 180 5.44 2.32 4.73
C LEU A 180 4.91 3.05 5.97
N PHE A 181 3.75 3.69 5.87
CA PHE A 181 3.11 4.32 7.02
C PHE A 181 2.71 3.30 8.08
N ALA A 182 2.19 2.14 7.70
CA ALA A 182 1.86 1.07 8.65
C ALA A 182 3.08 0.56 9.42
N LEU A 183 4.23 0.41 8.77
CA LEU A 183 5.48 -0.01 9.41
C LEU A 183 5.95 1.01 10.45
N ILE A 184 5.92 2.29 10.10
CA ILE A 184 6.28 3.40 11.00
C ILE A 184 5.33 3.43 12.20
N LEU A 185 4.02 3.38 11.93
CA LEU A 185 3.01 3.39 12.99
C LEU A 185 3.08 2.14 13.89
N ALA A 186 3.41 0.98 13.32
CA ALA A 186 3.58 -0.25 14.09
C ALA A 186 4.79 -0.21 15.04
N ASP A 187 5.84 0.53 14.72
CA ASP A 187 6.95 0.79 15.64
C ASP A 187 6.59 1.84 16.70
N LEU A 188 5.72 2.79 16.36
CA LEU A 188 5.22 3.80 17.30
C LEU A 188 4.18 3.19 18.27
N LEU A 189 3.33 2.30 17.79
CA LEU A 189 2.18 1.69 18.47
C LEU A 189 2.22 0.16 18.35
N PRO A 190 3.19 -0.54 18.98
CA PRO A 190 3.39 -1.99 18.77
C PRO A 190 2.15 -2.84 19.07
N ALA A 191 1.35 -2.45 20.06
CA ALA A 191 0.11 -3.14 20.42
C ALA A 191 -0.95 -3.13 19.30
N ARG A 192 -0.88 -2.15 18.38
CA ARG A 192 -1.79 -2.02 17.24
C ARG A 192 -1.20 -2.54 15.92
N ARG A 193 -0.03 -3.17 15.95
CA ARG A 193 0.70 -3.62 14.75
C ARG A 193 -0.19 -4.42 13.78
N ALA A 194 -0.90 -5.42 14.29
CA ALA A 194 -1.74 -6.29 13.45
C ALA A 194 -2.83 -5.49 12.70
N GLU A 195 -3.49 -4.58 13.39
CA GLU A 195 -4.54 -3.71 12.84
C GLU A 195 -3.98 -2.76 11.76
N LEU A 196 -2.83 -2.13 12.05
CA LEU A 196 -2.17 -1.20 11.13
C LEU A 196 -1.71 -1.89 9.84
N MET A 197 -1.13 -3.10 9.98
CA MET A 197 -0.70 -3.89 8.84
C MET A 197 -1.89 -4.39 8.00
N ALA A 198 -2.97 -4.83 8.65
CA ALA A 198 -4.21 -5.23 7.97
C ALA A 198 -4.82 -4.07 7.17
N LYS A 199 -4.78 -2.84 7.71
CA LYS A 199 -5.23 -1.64 7.00
C LYS A 199 -4.40 -1.36 5.74
N ALA A 200 -3.10 -1.51 5.81
CA ALA A 200 -2.23 -1.35 4.63
C ALA A 200 -2.49 -2.44 3.57
N ASP A 201 -2.75 -3.67 4.00
CA ASP A 201 -3.08 -4.78 3.09
C ASP A 201 -4.45 -4.57 2.42
N GLU A 202 -5.44 -4.05 3.15
CA GLU A 202 -6.73 -3.64 2.60
C GLU A 202 -6.57 -2.54 1.53
N SER A 203 -5.77 -1.50 1.82
CA SER A 203 -5.49 -0.42 0.88
C SER A 203 -4.80 -0.91 -0.40
N ALA A 204 -3.90 -1.89 -0.28
CA ALA A 204 -3.28 -2.55 -1.42
C ALA A 204 -4.31 -3.38 -2.23
N LEU A 205 -5.20 -4.13 -1.55
CA LEU A 205 -6.27 -4.90 -2.17
C LEU A 205 -7.23 -3.99 -2.95
N PHE A 206 -7.55 -2.81 -2.45
CA PHE A 206 -8.40 -1.84 -3.14
C PHE A 206 -7.86 -1.45 -4.53
N ARG A 207 -6.57 -1.53 -4.76
CA ARG A 207 -5.98 -1.26 -6.09
C ARG A 207 -6.23 -2.40 -7.07
N VAL A 208 -6.21 -3.65 -6.58
CA VAL A 208 -6.46 -4.86 -7.39
C VAL A 208 -7.95 -4.98 -7.70
N LEU A 209 -8.82 -5.02 -6.67
CA LEU A 209 -10.27 -5.12 -6.88
C LEU A 209 -10.82 -3.92 -7.67
N GLY A 210 -10.19 -2.76 -7.51
CA GLY A 210 -10.51 -1.55 -8.26
C GLY A 210 -10.11 -1.62 -9.75
N GLY A 211 -9.26 -2.60 -10.13
CA GLY A 211 -8.85 -2.84 -11.52
C GLY A 211 -7.78 -1.89 -12.05
N VAL A 212 -7.03 -1.20 -11.17
CA VAL A 212 -6.02 -0.19 -11.54
C VAL A 212 -4.58 -0.62 -11.33
N HIS A 213 -4.35 -1.75 -10.67
CA HIS A 213 -3.04 -2.39 -10.47
C HIS A 213 -3.16 -3.91 -10.56
N HIS A 214 -2.10 -4.56 -11.06
CA HIS A 214 -1.97 -6.00 -10.98
C HIS A 214 -1.63 -6.43 -9.53
N PRO A 215 -1.97 -7.66 -9.10
CA PRO A 215 -1.52 -8.20 -7.81
C PRO A 215 -0.02 -8.07 -7.55
N THR A 216 0.80 -8.41 -8.56
CA THR A 216 2.26 -8.31 -8.45
C THR A 216 2.76 -6.87 -8.31
N ASP A 217 2.07 -5.86 -8.87
CA ASP A 217 2.39 -4.45 -8.64
C ASP A 217 2.24 -4.07 -7.16
N THR A 218 1.18 -4.60 -6.51
CA THR A 218 0.91 -4.29 -5.09
C THR A 218 1.88 -5.02 -4.18
N ALA A 219 2.25 -6.26 -4.50
CA ALA A 219 3.27 -7.01 -3.78
C ALA A 219 4.63 -6.32 -3.85
N ALA A 220 5.05 -5.87 -5.03
CA ALA A 220 6.28 -5.11 -5.22
C ALA A 220 6.25 -3.76 -4.50
N GLY A 221 5.09 -3.08 -4.45
CA GLY A 221 4.92 -1.88 -3.66
C GLY A 221 5.17 -2.12 -2.16
N LYS A 222 4.65 -3.24 -1.62
CA LYS A 222 4.92 -3.62 -0.23
C LYS A 222 6.40 -3.93 0.01
N ALA A 223 7.05 -4.67 -0.89
CA ALA A 223 8.49 -4.96 -0.80
C ALA A 223 9.34 -3.67 -0.87
N LEU A 224 8.96 -2.71 -1.71
CA LEU A 224 9.58 -1.39 -1.77
C LEU A 224 9.45 -0.65 -0.44
N ALA A 225 8.28 -0.68 0.20
CA ALA A 225 8.07 -0.06 1.51
C ALA A 225 8.96 -0.68 2.59
N ASP A 226 9.11 -2.00 2.59
CA ASP A 226 9.98 -2.72 3.53
C ASP A 226 11.46 -2.30 3.35
N ALA A 227 11.93 -2.15 2.09
CA ALA A 227 13.28 -1.67 1.78
C ALA A 227 13.47 -0.19 2.21
N LEU A 228 12.52 0.69 1.89
CA LEU A 228 12.52 2.09 2.31
C LEU A 228 12.58 2.21 3.83
N TYR A 229 11.73 1.47 4.54
CA TYR A 229 11.69 1.55 6.00
C TYR A 229 12.97 1.07 6.67
N LYS A 230 13.57 0.00 6.13
CA LYS A 230 14.89 -0.48 6.58
C LYS A 230 15.93 0.64 6.49
N GLU A 231 15.98 1.36 5.37
CA GLU A 231 16.96 2.43 5.14
C GLU A 231 16.63 3.68 5.96
N LEU A 232 15.36 4.10 6.04
CA LEU A 232 14.93 5.24 6.86
C LEU A 232 15.38 5.10 8.31
N LYS A 233 15.28 3.91 8.90
CA LYS A 233 15.74 3.65 10.27
C LYS A 233 17.23 3.88 10.48
N SER A 234 18.05 3.84 9.42
CA SER A 234 19.49 4.17 9.50
C SER A 234 19.73 5.68 9.59
N LYS A 235 18.80 6.52 9.11
CA LYS A 235 19.00 7.97 8.97
C LYS A 235 18.78 8.72 10.31
N PRO A 236 19.77 9.51 10.78
CA PRO A 236 19.63 10.26 12.03
C PRO A 236 18.46 11.25 12.03
N ALA A 237 18.25 11.98 10.91
CA ALA A 237 17.12 12.93 10.78
C ALA A 237 15.76 12.22 10.93
N PHE A 238 15.55 11.11 10.22
CA PHE A 238 14.31 10.31 10.36
C PHE A 238 14.09 9.86 11.80
N ARG A 239 15.12 9.34 12.48
CA ARG A 239 14.99 8.91 13.89
C ARG A 239 14.65 10.04 14.84
N SER A 240 15.22 11.24 14.61
CA SER A 240 14.90 12.44 15.38
C SER A 240 13.43 12.82 15.24
N ASP A 241 12.95 12.89 14.00
CA ASP A 241 11.57 13.27 13.71
C ASP A 241 10.58 12.18 14.19
N LEU A 242 10.92 10.91 14.03
CA LEU A 242 10.13 9.79 14.55
C LEU A 242 9.98 9.87 16.09
N LYS A 243 11.05 10.25 16.79
CA LYS A 243 11.01 10.49 18.24
C LYS A 243 10.07 11.65 18.61
N ALA A 244 10.11 12.74 17.82
CA ALA A 244 9.19 13.87 18.01
C ALA A 244 7.73 13.46 17.78
N VAL A 245 7.45 12.68 16.73
CA VAL A 245 6.10 12.15 16.47
C VAL A 245 5.63 11.21 17.58
N ARG A 246 6.53 10.36 18.13
CA ARG A 246 6.21 9.49 19.27
C ARG A 246 5.72 10.28 20.47
N ALA A 247 6.28 11.44 20.75
CA ALA A 247 5.87 12.30 21.87
C ALA A 247 4.47 12.93 21.69
N LEU A 248 3.90 12.84 20.47
CA LEU A 248 2.54 13.31 20.19
C LEU A 248 1.47 12.23 20.37
N LEU A 249 1.89 10.97 20.58
CA LEU A 249 0.99 9.85 20.83
C LEU A 249 0.71 9.80 22.32
N ASN A 250 -0.55 9.91 22.70
CA ASN A 250 -1.01 9.83 24.11
C ASN A 250 -1.29 8.39 24.52
#